data_3574e90f8085a6f4c950a3937dd951a6
#
_entry.id   3574e90f8085a6f4c950a3937dd951a6
#
_cell.length_a   1.000
_cell.length_b   1.000
_cell.length_c   1.000
_cell.angle_alpha   90.00
_cell.angle_beta   90.00
_cell.angle_gamma   90.00
#
_symmetry.space_group_name_H-M   'P 1'
#
loop_
_entity.id
_entity.type
_entity.pdbx_description
1 polymer ?
#
loop_
_entity_poly.entity_id
_entity_poly.type
_entity_poly.pdbx_seq_one_letter_code
_entity_poly.pdbx_strand_id
1 'polypeptide(L)'
;MQKIVMYTKKTCPYCDMAKNLLKQYFNINSDDIEEILIDMYPEKRDEMINKSGRITVPQIFIGKTHVGGFDDLAKLNREGKLIELLKNQ
;
A
#
# COMPACT_ATOMS: atom_id res chain seq x y z
N MET A 1 5.70 0.04 -14.64
CA MET A 1 4.73 0.04 -13.54
C MET A 1 5.07 1.13 -12.53
N GLN A 2 4.08 1.74 -11.93
CA GLN A 2 4.30 2.74 -10.89
C GLN A 2 4.90 2.10 -9.64
N LYS A 3 5.68 2.90 -8.91
CA LYS A 3 6.27 2.46 -7.65
C LYS A 3 5.18 2.27 -6.59
N ILE A 4 5.25 1.18 -5.85
CA ILE A 4 4.31 0.88 -4.77
C ILE A 4 5.04 1.04 -3.45
N VAL A 5 4.52 1.90 -2.58
CA VAL A 5 5.03 2.09 -1.22
C VAL A 5 3.94 1.71 -0.24
N MET A 6 4.28 0.90 0.74
CA MET A 6 3.32 0.45 1.75
C MET A 6 3.90 0.64 3.13
N TYR A 7 3.25 1.49 3.94
CA TYR A 7 3.59 1.60 5.35
C TYR A 7 2.91 0.46 6.08
N THR A 8 3.70 -0.32 6.80
CA THR A 8 3.23 -1.53 7.48
C THR A 8 3.80 -1.61 8.89
N LYS A 9 3.49 -2.69 9.59
CA LYS A 9 4.14 -3.03 10.85
C LYS A 9 4.39 -4.54 10.86
N LYS A 10 5.19 -4.99 11.80
CA LYS A 10 5.69 -6.37 11.85
C LYS A 10 4.57 -7.41 11.85
N THR A 11 3.51 -7.17 12.61
CA THR A 11 2.35 -8.08 12.65
C THR A 11 1.12 -7.31 12.22
N CYS A 12 0.72 -7.50 10.95
CA CYS A 12 -0.36 -6.74 10.37
C CYS A 12 -1.12 -7.60 9.36
N PRO A 13 -2.23 -8.23 9.80
CA PRO A 13 -3.02 -9.09 8.89
C PRO A 13 -3.52 -8.35 7.66
N TYR A 14 -3.98 -7.11 7.81
CA TYR A 14 -4.47 -6.34 6.66
C TYR A 14 -3.35 -5.97 5.70
N CYS A 15 -2.14 -5.78 6.22
CA CYS A 15 -0.97 -5.54 5.35
C CYS A 15 -0.70 -6.79 4.50
N ASP A 16 -0.77 -7.95 5.12
CA ASP A 16 -0.59 -9.23 4.41
C ASP A 16 -1.68 -9.43 3.36
N MET A 17 -2.92 -9.09 3.70
CA MET A 17 -4.03 -9.20 2.76
C MET A 17 -3.82 -8.28 1.55
N ALA A 18 -3.33 -7.08 1.77
CA ALA A 18 -3.04 -6.14 0.70
C ALA A 18 -1.95 -6.67 -0.23
N LYS A 19 -0.87 -7.20 0.35
CA LYS A 19 0.21 -7.78 -0.44
C LYS A 19 -0.27 -8.98 -1.24
N ASN A 20 -1.11 -9.81 -0.64
CA ASN A 20 -1.67 -10.99 -1.32
C ASN A 20 -2.58 -10.59 -2.48
N LEU A 21 -3.36 -9.55 -2.31
CA LEU A 21 -4.22 -9.06 -3.40
C LEU A 21 -3.38 -8.63 -4.60
N LEU A 22 -2.34 -7.85 -4.34
CA LEU A 22 -1.45 -7.37 -5.40
C LEU A 22 -0.75 -8.54 -6.11
N LYS A 23 -0.33 -9.54 -5.36
CA LYS A 23 0.30 -10.72 -5.94
C LYS A 23 -0.68 -11.52 -6.78
N GLN A 24 -1.86 -11.77 -6.25
CA GLN A 24 -2.85 -12.64 -6.88
C GLN A 24 -3.40 -12.05 -8.19
N TYR A 25 -3.72 -10.77 -8.18
CA TYR A 25 -4.37 -10.14 -9.34
C TYR A 25 -3.39 -9.53 -10.34
N PHE A 26 -2.20 -9.15 -9.89
CA PHE A 26 -1.27 -8.40 -10.75
C PHE A 26 0.13 -9.00 -10.80
N ASN A 27 0.32 -10.16 -10.14
CA ASN A 27 1.62 -10.83 -10.08
C ASN A 27 2.73 -9.94 -9.50
N ILE A 28 2.34 -9.08 -8.57
CA ILE A 28 3.29 -8.18 -7.89
C ILE A 28 3.86 -8.90 -6.67
N ASN A 29 5.17 -9.02 -6.61
CA ASN A 29 5.87 -9.69 -5.52
C ASN A 29 6.29 -8.71 -4.44
N SER A 30 6.71 -9.25 -3.29
CA SER A 30 7.18 -8.42 -2.18
C SER A 30 8.33 -7.50 -2.60
N ASP A 31 9.17 -7.97 -3.51
CA ASP A 31 10.31 -7.19 -3.99
C ASP A 31 9.89 -5.96 -4.79
N ASP A 32 8.68 -5.95 -5.31
CA ASP A 32 8.14 -4.83 -6.09
C ASP A 32 7.52 -3.77 -5.19
N ILE A 33 7.41 -4.03 -3.90
CA ILE A 33 6.77 -3.14 -2.93
C ILE A 33 7.84 -2.63 -1.96
N GLU A 34 7.94 -1.31 -1.86
CA GLU A 34 8.77 -0.72 -0.81
C GLU A 34 7.97 -0.72 0.49
N GLU A 35 8.33 -1.63 1.39
CA GLU A 35 7.65 -1.78 2.67
C GLU A 35 8.36 -0.96 3.73
N ILE A 36 7.63 -0.09 4.42
CA ILE A 36 8.20 0.77 5.46
C ILE A 36 7.56 0.40 6.80
N LEU A 37 8.37 -0.13 7.72
CA LEU A 37 7.90 -0.63 9.01
C LEU A 37 7.84 0.52 10.02
N ILE A 38 6.64 0.96 10.36
CA ILE A 38 6.45 2.12 11.24
C ILE A 38 6.64 1.79 12.71
N ASP A 39 6.57 0.52 13.08
CA ASP A 39 6.81 0.10 14.46
C ASP A 39 8.30 0.03 14.79
N MET A 40 9.15 -0.07 13.78
CA MET A 40 10.60 -0.08 13.95
C MET A 40 11.22 1.31 13.82
N TYR A 41 10.56 2.20 13.08
CA TYR A 41 11.07 3.53 12.77
C TYR A 41 10.01 4.58 13.07
N PRO A 42 10.01 5.15 14.30
CA PRO A 42 8.96 6.12 14.71
C PRO A 42 8.83 7.32 13.78
N GLU A 43 9.95 7.78 13.22
CA GLU A 43 9.91 8.91 12.27
C GLU A 43 9.14 8.54 10.99
N LYS A 44 9.09 7.27 10.64
CA LYS A 44 8.32 6.81 9.48
C LYS A 44 6.84 6.77 9.76
N ARG A 45 6.46 6.57 11.02
CA ARG A 45 5.06 6.68 11.42
C ARG A 45 4.58 8.11 11.24
N ASP A 46 5.39 9.10 11.66
CA ASP A 46 5.04 10.50 11.47
C ASP A 46 4.94 10.85 9.98
N GLU A 47 5.86 10.32 9.19
CA GLU A 47 5.83 10.50 7.74
C GLU A 47 4.54 9.96 7.14
N MET A 48 4.13 8.77 7.54
CA MET A 48 2.88 8.15 7.09
C MET A 48 1.67 9.03 7.43
N ILE A 49 1.60 9.50 8.67
CA ILE A 49 0.49 10.34 9.11
C ILE A 49 0.44 11.63 8.30
N ASN A 50 1.60 12.26 8.09
CA ASN A 50 1.67 13.50 7.31
C ASN A 50 1.22 13.30 5.88
N LYS A 51 1.59 12.18 5.26
CA LYS A 51 1.27 11.93 3.85
C LYS A 51 -0.15 11.41 3.65
N SER A 52 -0.66 10.61 4.58
CA SER A 52 -1.95 9.93 4.41
C SER A 52 -3.09 10.60 5.17
N GLY A 53 -2.78 11.34 6.23
CA GLY A 53 -3.79 11.86 7.14
C GLY A 53 -4.40 10.78 8.02
N ARG A 54 -3.81 9.58 8.06
CA ARG A 54 -4.35 8.44 8.80
C ARG A 54 -3.28 7.84 9.71
N ILE A 55 -3.73 7.16 10.76
CA ILE A 55 -2.85 6.54 11.75
C ILE A 55 -2.82 5.02 11.65
N THR A 56 -3.58 4.44 10.74
CA THR A 56 -3.70 2.98 10.59
C THR A 56 -2.75 2.44 9.52
N VAL A 57 -2.44 1.15 9.60
CA VAL A 57 -1.71 0.42 8.59
C VAL A 57 -2.58 -0.70 8.02
N PRO A 58 -2.41 -1.06 6.77
CA PRO A 58 -1.45 -0.51 5.82
C PRO A 58 -1.89 0.87 5.31
N GLN A 59 -0.92 1.68 4.89
CA GLN A 59 -1.20 2.86 4.08
C GLN A 59 -0.42 2.69 2.78
N ILE A 60 -1.12 2.70 1.67
CA ILE A 60 -0.60 2.29 0.37
C ILE A 60 -0.56 3.48 -0.56
N PHE A 61 0.58 3.66 -1.22
CA PHE A 61 0.76 4.69 -2.24
C PHE A 61 1.21 4.02 -3.54
N ILE A 62 0.59 4.41 -4.64
CA ILE A 62 0.98 3.95 -5.97
C ILE A 62 1.38 5.19 -6.76
N GLY A 63 2.67 5.30 -7.06
CA GLY A 63 3.22 6.54 -7.58
C GLY A 63 2.96 7.67 -6.61
N LYS A 64 2.31 8.72 -7.05
CA LYS A 64 1.96 9.88 -6.20
C LYS A 64 0.57 9.76 -5.59
N THR A 65 -0.16 8.71 -5.89
CA THR A 65 -1.55 8.55 -5.46
C THR A 65 -1.62 7.83 -4.12
N HIS A 66 -2.29 8.43 -3.16
CA HIS A 66 -2.60 7.78 -1.90
C HIS A 66 -3.83 6.89 -2.10
N VAL A 67 -3.62 5.59 -2.04
CA VAL A 67 -4.72 4.62 -2.15
C VAL A 67 -5.48 4.50 -0.84
N GLY A 68 -4.75 4.36 0.25
CA GLY A 68 -5.32 4.16 1.57
C GLY A 68 -4.99 2.79 2.13
N GLY A 69 -5.94 2.18 2.81
CA GLY A 69 -5.78 0.88 3.43
C GLY A 69 -6.20 -0.28 2.51
N PHE A 70 -6.33 -1.44 3.12
CA PHE A 70 -6.71 -2.63 2.36
C PHE A 70 -8.11 -2.49 1.72
N ASP A 71 -9.08 -1.96 2.47
CA ASP A 71 -10.45 -1.82 1.94
C ASP A 71 -10.47 -0.90 0.73
N ASP A 72 -9.69 0.17 0.78
CA ASP A 72 -9.58 1.11 -0.35
C ASP A 72 -8.95 0.43 -1.56
N LEU A 73 -7.91 -0.36 -1.34
CA LEU A 73 -7.24 -1.12 -2.38
C LEU A 73 -8.19 -2.13 -3.03
N ALA A 74 -8.92 -2.86 -2.21
CA ALA A 74 -9.86 -3.87 -2.69
C ALA A 74 -10.98 -3.24 -3.50
N LYS A 75 -11.46 -2.07 -3.08
CA LYS A 75 -12.51 -1.35 -3.80
C LYS A 75 -12.02 -0.92 -5.18
N LEU A 76 -10.83 -0.36 -5.27
CA LEU A 76 -10.25 0.02 -6.55
C LEU A 76 -10.12 -1.19 -7.48
N ASN A 77 -9.74 -2.34 -6.92
CA ASN A 77 -9.61 -3.55 -7.72
C ASN A 77 -10.96 -4.00 -8.27
N ARG A 78 -12.02 -4.00 -7.43
CA ARG A 78 -13.36 -4.37 -7.87
C ARG A 78 -13.90 -3.45 -8.96
N GLU A 79 -13.53 -2.17 -8.90
CA GLU A 79 -13.98 -1.17 -9.85
C GLU A 79 -13.16 -1.14 -11.15
N GLY A 80 -12.13 -1.97 -11.24
CA GLY A 80 -11.26 -1.99 -12.41
C GLY A 80 -10.33 -0.79 -12.51
N LYS A 81 -10.19 -0.02 -11.43
CA LYS A 81 -9.36 1.19 -11.41
C LYS A 81 -7.93 0.95 -10.97
N LEU A 82 -7.70 -0.15 -10.25
CA LEU A 82 -6.37 -0.42 -9.71
C LEU A 82 -5.35 -0.67 -10.82
N ILE A 83 -5.75 -1.42 -11.84
CA ILE A 83 -4.86 -1.68 -12.97
C ILE A 83 -4.43 -0.39 -13.67
N GLU A 84 -5.33 0.58 -13.76
CA GLU A 84 -5.04 1.86 -14.38
C GLU A 84 -4.02 2.66 -13.55
N LEU A 85 -4.16 2.65 -12.23
CA LEU A 85 -3.19 3.30 -11.34
C LEU A 85 -1.81 2.68 -11.48
N LEU A 86 -1.75 1.36 -11.57
CA LEU A 86 -0.46 0.66 -11.67
C LEU A 86 0.26 0.95 -12.98
N LYS A 87 -0.49 1.16 -14.05
CA LYS A 87 0.08 1.42 -15.38
C LYS A 87 0.49 2.87 -15.60
N ASN A 88 -0.19 3.80 -14.97
CA ASN A 88 0.06 5.23 -15.25
C ASN A 88 1.48 5.64 -14.94
N GLN A 89 2.00 6.51 -15.79
CA GLN A 89 3.36 7.01 -15.68
C GLN A 89 3.39 8.42 -15.12
#